data_dca75176b104daa8deff782b91c60e56
#
_entry.id   dca75176b104daa8deff782b91c60e56
#
_cell.length_a   1.000
_cell.length_b   1.000
_cell.length_c   1.000
_cell.angle_alpha   90.00
_cell.angle_beta   90.00
_cell.angle_gamma   90.00
#
_symmetry.space_group_name_H-M   'P 1'
#
loop_
_entity.id
_entity.type
_entity.pdbx_description
1 polymer ?
#
loop_
_entity_poly.entity_id
_entity_poly.type
_entity_poly.pdbx_seq_one_letter_code
_entity_poly.pdbx_strand_id
1 'polypeptide(L)'
;MGIKSNLLASAYYNFFGATGKDSAGSNIAGPFSASGGNIDGITPGNGYAYHVFTSPGNFTVPSDPGEAEVEGLIIGGGGGGGRQHAGGGGAGSVVHFKLPASAPILGTNAVTVGGGGNAAPWPGAADQPGTPGSDGNNTTITFPGSTPYNITANGGGGGQANNGPHPTGGGSGGGAYNSGGPEVTATAPTTSPSPAAITDAGGKSYQNPSCPGGNPTSPGSPAGGGGGGAGGVGQKAGNPGQPNANPTVQVGGNGGAGQPFPGFAGPLFPTMPTDWQAATGPTGIFAGGAGAGGHGTGPVTPNGGLGGGVKTEPGASTGAGGGGAGGGYASPEPTSTSGNAGLDNTGGGGGGGASNDTGASDGGDGVVIIRYLV
;
A
#
# COMPACT_ATOMS: atom_id res chain seq x y z
N MET A 1 -55.50 -21.59 -7.54
CA MET A 1 -54.20 -22.07 -7.09
C MET A 1 -53.22 -21.75 -8.19
N GLY A 2 -52.70 -20.51 -8.22
CA GLY A 2 -51.81 -20.02 -9.25
C GLY A 2 -50.35 -20.22 -8.83
N ILE A 3 -49.69 -21.18 -9.36
CA ILE A 3 -48.27 -21.49 -9.07
C ILE A 3 -47.41 -20.67 -10.04
N LYS A 4 -46.88 -19.57 -9.56
CA LYS A 4 -45.46 -19.22 -9.59
C LYS A 4 -44.69 -19.62 -10.86
N SER A 5 -45.09 -19.13 -12.03
CA SER A 5 -44.36 -19.29 -13.27
C SER A 5 -43.08 -18.42 -13.36
N ASN A 6 -42.92 -17.44 -12.48
CA ASN A 6 -41.83 -16.46 -12.55
C ASN A 6 -40.47 -17.00 -12.11
N LEU A 7 -40.43 -18.03 -11.23
CA LEU A 7 -39.16 -18.62 -10.80
C LEU A 7 -38.52 -19.53 -11.87
N LEU A 8 -39.37 -20.21 -12.66
CA LEU A 8 -38.89 -21.09 -13.74
C LEU A 8 -38.39 -20.30 -14.96
N ALA A 9 -39.02 -19.17 -15.25
CA ALA A 9 -38.57 -18.31 -16.35
C ALA A 9 -37.18 -17.68 -16.03
N SER A 10 -37.01 -17.18 -14.82
CA SER A 10 -35.72 -16.62 -14.38
C SER A 10 -34.57 -17.67 -14.38
N ALA A 11 -34.86 -18.90 -13.90
CA ALA A 11 -33.88 -19.98 -13.96
C ALA A 11 -33.57 -20.44 -15.39
N TYR A 12 -34.55 -20.42 -16.28
CA TYR A 12 -34.38 -20.81 -17.67
C TYR A 12 -33.52 -19.79 -18.44
N TYR A 13 -33.72 -18.50 -18.21
CA TYR A 13 -32.90 -17.44 -18.82
C TYR A 13 -31.46 -17.46 -18.34
N ASN A 14 -31.22 -17.72 -17.05
CA ASN A 14 -29.85 -17.82 -16.52
C ASN A 14 -29.12 -19.10 -17.01
N PHE A 15 -29.85 -20.16 -17.34
CA PHE A 15 -29.22 -21.41 -17.78
C PHE A 15 -28.85 -21.44 -19.27
N PHE A 16 -29.57 -20.72 -20.13
CA PHE A 16 -29.34 -20.77 -21.59
C PHE A 16 -28.63 -19.55 -22.16
N GLY A 17 -28.22 -18.58 -21.34
CA GLY A 17 -27.47 -17.40 -21.83
C GLY A 17 -28.17 -16.67 -22.98
N ALA A 18 -29.51 -16.61 -22.90
CA ALA A 18 -30.30 -16.10 -24.02
C ALA A 18 -30.04 -14.62 -24.25
N THR A 19 -29.30 -14.30 -25.29
CA THR A 19 -29.32 -13.01 -25.96
C THR A 19 -30.67 -12.86 -26.66
N GLY A 20 -31.75 -12.76 -25.91
CA GLY A 20 -33.13 -12.56 -26.42
C GLY A 20 -33.59 -11.15 -26.14
N LYS A 21 -34.43 -10.62 -27.00
CA LYS A 21 -35.26 -9.45 -26.65
C LYS A 21 -36.45 -9.94 -25.86
N ASP A 22 -36.78 -9.29 -24.73
CA ASP A 22 -38.08 -9.48 -24.10
C ASP A 22 -39.19 -8.97 -25.04
N SER A 23 -40.45 -9.30 -24.70
CA SER A 23 -41.61 -8.88 -25.50
C SER A 23 -41.81 -7.36 -25.55
N ALA A 24 -41.06 -6.59 -24.78
CA ALA A 24 -41.04 -5.13 -24.81
C ALA A 24 -39.88 -4.57 -25.67
N GLY A 25 -39.04 -5.44 -26.25
CA GLY A 25 -37.92 -5.04 -27.09
C GLY A 25 -36.67 -4.59 -26.33
N SER A 26 -36.63 -4.78 -25.02
CA SER A 26 -35.43 -4.52 -24.21
C SER A 26 -34.39 -5.63 -24.46
N ASN A 27 -33.15 -5.26 -24.68
CA ASN A 27 -32.06 -6.20 -24.69
C ASN A 27 -31.86 -6.71 -23.25
N ILE A 28 -31.97 -8.01 -23.04
CA ILE A 28 -31.49 -8.60 -21.80
C ILE A 28 -29.96 -8.52 -21.90
N ALA A 29 -29.36 -7.62 -21.16
CA ALA A 29 -27.91 -7.56 -21.06
C ALA A 29 -27.40 -8.94 -20.61
N GLY A 30 -26.44 -9.49 -21.32
CA GLY A 30 -25.71 -10.67 -20.88
C GLY A 30 -25.02 -10.42 -19.54
N PRO A 31 -24.57 -11.46 -18.84
CA PRO A 31 -23.80 -11.25 -17.63
C PRO A 31 -22.60 -10.34 -17.91
N PHE A 32 -22.33 -9.41 -17.00
CA PHE A 32 -21.18 -8.54 -17.13
C PHE A 32 -19.91 -9.39 -17.26
N SER A 33 -19.08 -9.06 -18.23
CA SER A 33 -17.77 -9.68 -18.43
C SER A 33 -16.74 -8.63 -18.76
N ALA A 34 -15.53 -8.84 -18.23
CA ALA A 34 -14.37 -8.02 -18.54
C ALA A 34 -13.15 -8.94 -18.68
N SER A 35 -12.04 -8.37 -19.16
CA SER A 35 -10.77 -9.09 -19.27
C SER A 35 -9.61 -8.18 -18.91
N GLY A 36 -8.47 -8.79 -18.56
CA GLY A 36 -7.22 -8.11 -18.26
C GLY A 36 -6.72 -8.32 -16.86
N GLY A 37 -5.47 -7.95 -16.66
CA GLY A 37 -4.74 -8.19 -15.42
C GLY A 37 -3.80 -9.39 -15.50
N ASN A 38 -2.89 -9.48 -14.54
CA ASN A 38 -2.00 -10.63 -14.36
C ASN A 38 -2.78 -11.84 -13.81
N ILE A 39 -3.89 -11.55 -13.10
CA ILE A 39 -4.93 -12.51 -12.76
C ILE A 39 -6.21 -12.02 -13.42
N ASP A 40 -6.77 -12.83 -14.33
CA ASP A 40 -7.88 -12.44 -15.20
C ASP A 40 -9.14 -13.23 -14.82
N GLY A 41 -10.11 -12.56 -14.25
CA GLY A 41 -11.48 -13.05 -14.03
C GLY A 41 -11.60 -14.23 -13.05
N ILE A 42 -10.78 -14.32 -11.99
CA ILE A 42 -10.95 -15.39 -11.01
C ILE A 42 -12.25 -15.24 -10.20
N THR A 43 -12.93 -16.36 -9.97
CA THR A 43 -14.18 -16.43 -9.19
C THR A 43 -13.98 -17.31 -7.96
N PRO A 44 -13.64 -16.75 -6.78
CA PRO A 44 -13.37 -17.54 -5.57
C PRO A 44 -14.62 -18.13 -4.90
N GLY A 45 -15.79 -17.99 -5.49
CA GLY A 45 -17.05 -18.55 -4.98
C GLY A 45 -17.85 -17.62 -4.07
N ASN A 46 -17.49 -16.36 -3.99
CA ASN A 46 -18.18 -15.34 -3.20
C ASN A 46 -19.14 -14.45 -4.01
N GLY A 47 -19.45 -14.84 -5.26
CA GLY A 47 -20.35 -14.11 -6.16
C GLY A 47 -19.67 -12.97 -6.95
N TYR A 48 -18.34 -12.85 -6.87
CA TYR A 48 -17.58 -11.84 -7.60
C TYR A 48 -16.55 -12.49 -8.52
N ALA A 49 -16.30 -11.84 -9.67
CA ALA A 49 -15.10 -12.04 -10.48
C ALA A 49 -14.08 -10.94 -10.16
N TYR A 50 -12.80 -11.29 -10.14
CA TYR A 50 -11.69 -10.41 -9.79
C TYR A 50 -10.63 -10.36 -10.89
N HIS A 51 -10.11 -9.16 -11.12
CA HIS A 51 -8.95 -8.90 -11.98
C HIS A 51 -7.87 -8.22 -11.13
N VAL A 52 -6.64 -8.75 -11.15
CA VAL A 52 -5.51 -8.20 -10.39
C VAL A 52 -4.41 -7.78 -11.35
N PHE A 53 -3.96 -6.54 -11.21
CA PHE A 53 -2.84 -5.98 -11.96
C PHE A 53 -1.67 -5.77 -11.01
N THR A 54 -0.64 -6.58 -11.16
CA THR A 54 0.66 -6.46 -10.49
C THR A 54 1.71 -5.80 -11.39
N SER A 55 1.34 -5.45 -12.61
CA SER A 55 2.12 -4.73 -13.62
C SER A 55 1.18 -3.93 -14.53
N PRO A 56 1.68 -2.93 -15.28
CA PRO A 56 0.85 -2.16 -16.21
C PRO A 56 0.11 -3.04 -17.23
N GLY A 57 -1.13 -2.68 -17.53
CA GLY A 57 -1.98 -3.45 -18.43
C GLY A 57 -3.27 -2.70 -18.79
N ASN A 58 -4.25 -3.45 -19.30
CA ASN A 58 -5.55 -2.91 -19.67
C ASN A 58 -6.67 -3.72 -19.03
N PHE A 59 -7.63 -3.03 -18.42
CA PHE A 59 -8.91 -3.59 -18.06
C PHE A 59 -9.91 -3.33 -19.17
N THR A 60 -10.36 -4.36 -19.86
CA THR A 60 -11.20 -4.22 -21.07
C THR A 60 -12.62 -4.70 -20.80
N VAL A 61 -13.57 -3.82 -21.06
CA VAL A 61 -15.01 -4.08 -20.96
C VAL A 61 -15.59 -4.04 -22.39
N PRO A 62 -15.88 -5.21 -22.99
CA PRO A 62 -16.18 -5.30 -24.42
C PRO A 62 -17.61 -4.85 -24.80
N SER A 63 -18.54 -4.89 -23.87
CA SER A 63 -19.95 -4.57 -24.09
C SER A 63 -20.52 -3.79 -22.93
N ASP A 64 -21.71 -3.24 -23.12
CA ASP A 64 -22.44 -2.55 -22.06
C ASP A 64 -22.46 -3.40 -20.77
N PRO A 65 -21.94 -2.87 -19.65
CA PRO A 65 -21.91 -3.60 -18.38
C PRO A 65 -23.31 -3.87 -17.82
N GLY A 66 -24.36 -3.41 -18.46
CA GLY A 66 -25.73 -3.53 -17.97
C GLY A 66 -25.90 -2.73 -16.68
N GLU A 67 -26.40 -3.40 -15.63
CA GLU A 67 -26.56 -2.80 -14.30
C GLU A 67 -25.44 -3.21 -13.32
N ALA A 68 -24.33 -3.77 -13.80
CA ALA A 68 -23.26 -4.24 -12.93
C ALA A 68 -22.45 -3.07 -12.34
N GLU A 69 -22.35 -3.02 -11.02
CA GLU A 69 -21.46 -2.14 -10.30
C GLU A 69 -20.03 -2.70 -10.36
N VAL A 70 -19.06 -1.88 -10.72
CA VAL A 70 -17.63 -2.21 -10.67
C VAL A 70 -17.01 -1.58 -9.44
N GLU A 71 -16.37 -2.39 -8.63
CA GLU A 71 -15.65 -1.98 -7.42
C GLU A 71 -14.16 -2.21 -7.61
N GLY A 72 -13.35 -1.24 -7.22
CA GLY A 72 -11.90 -1.32 -7.37
C GLY A 72 -11.12 -0.82 -6.18
N LEU A 73 -9.94 -1.41 -5.98
CA LEU A 73 -8.93 -1.02 -5.02
C LEU A 73 -7.64 -0.69 -5.77
N ILE A 74 -7.16 0.54 -5.61
CA ILE A 74 -5.92 1.03 -6.22
C ILE A 74 -4.96 1.39 -5.11
N ILE A 75 -3.72 0.92 -5.19
CA ILE A 75 -2.69 1.14 -4.18
C ILE A 75 -1.41 1.61 -4.86
N GLY A 76 -0.87 2.76 -4.43
CA GLY A 76 0.40 3.29 -4.89
C GLY A 76 1.59 2.46 -4.40
N GLY A 77 2.76 2.59 -5.03
CA GLY A 77 4.00 1.99 -4.52
C GLY A 77 4.42 2.60 -3.19
N GLY A 78 4.99 1.82 -2.29
CA GLY A 78 5.56 2.31 -1.02
C GLY A 78 6.87 3.06 -1.23
N GLY A 79 7.23 3.98 -0.33
CA GLY A 79 8.53 4.67 -0.36
C GLY A 79 9.66 3.78 0.15
N GLY A 80 10.89 4.02 -0.33
CA GLY A 80 12.09 3.35 0.14
C GLY A 80 12.55 3.84 1.52
N GLY A 81 13.26 3.02 2.26
CA GLY A 81 13.85 3.38 3.55
C GLY A 81 15.04 4.33 3.42
N GLY A 82 15.23 5.20 4.41
CA GLY A 82 16.43 6.02 4.55
C GLY A 82 17.61 5.21 5.11
N ARG A 83 18.82 5.79 5.09
CA ARG A 83 20.04 5.14 5.58
C ARG A 83 20.66 5.91 6.74
N GLN A 84 21.44 5.23 7.60
CA GLN A 84 22.12 5.78 8.77
C GLN A 84 21.15 6.27 9.87
N HIS A 85 20.72 5.38 10.74
CA HIS A 85 19.76 5.66 11.83
C HIS A 85 18.47 6.32 11.32
N ALA A 86 18.04 5.89 10.16
CA ALA A 86 17.12 6.61 9.31
C ALA A 86 15.68 6.21 9.51
N GLY A 87 14.80 7.05 8.98
CA GLY A 87 13.37 6.81 8.94
C GLY A 87 12.99 5.65 8.01
N GLY A 88 11.92 4.96 8.33
CA GLY A 88 11.27 4.00 7.44
C GLY A 88 10.50 4.70 6.33
N GLY A 89 10.34 4.05 5.17
CA GLY A 89 9.51 4.53 4.08
C GLY A 89 8.01 4.54 4.43
N GLY A 90 7.28 5.50 3.92
CA GLY A 90 5.82 5.57 4.02
C GLY A 90 5.14 4.63 3.03
N ALA A 91 3.93 4.21 3.34
CA ALA A 91 3.12 3.41 2.43
C ALA A 91 2.54 4.23 1.28
N GLY A 92 2.23 3.58 0.16
CA GLY A 92 1.40 4.15 -0.89
C GLY A 92 0.00 4.49 -0.38
N SER A 93 -0.65 5.47 -1.00
CA SER A 93 -2.04 5.75 -0.70
C SER A 93 -2.94 4.63 -1.24
N VAL A 94 -4.11 4.49 -0.63
CA VAL A 94 -5.13 3.53 -1.06
C VAL A 94 -6.38 4.26 -1.50
N VAL A 95 -6.88 3.91 -2.67
CA VAL A 95 -8.16 4.40 -3.18
C VAL A 95 -9.08 3.22 -3.40
N HIS A 96 -10.15 3.18 -2.63
CA HIS A 96 -11.27 2.26 -2.83
C HIS A 96 -12.39 3.01 -3.54
N PHE A 97 -12.85 2.51 -4.68
CA PHE A 97 -13.89 3.15 -5.46
C PHE A 97 -14.99 2.16 -5.87
N LYS A 98 -16.17 2.70 -6.12
CA LYS A 98 -17.30 1.99 -6.72
C LYS A 98 -17.84 2.84 -7.85
N LEU A 99 -17.97 2.24 -9.02
CA LEU A 99 -18.54 2.85 -10.20
C LEU A 99 -19.91 2.23 -10.46
N PRO A 100 -20.97 3.06 -10.66
CA PRO A 100 -22.28 2.55 -11.03
C PRO A 100 -22.25 1.99 -12.46
N ALA A 101 -23.24 1.20 -12.79
CA ALA A 101 -23.43 0.62 -14.12
C ALA A 101 -23.42 1.67 -15.25
N SER A 102 -23.85 2.90 -14.96
CA SER A 102 -23.85 4.01 -15.93
C SER A 102 -22.49 4.68 -16.14
N ALA A 103 -21.42 4.25 -15.41
CA ALA A 103 -20.11 4.85 -15.58
C ALA A 103 -19.50 4.52 -16.95
N PRO A 104 -18.75 5.46 -17.55
CA PRO A 104 -18.17 5.25 -18.89
C PRO A 104 -16.91 4.36 -18.79
N ILE A 105 -17.10 3.06 -18.54
CA ILE A 105 -16.03 2.06 -18.42
C ILE A 105 -15.88 1.17 -19.65
N LEU A 106 -16.76 1.36 -20.65
CA LEU A 106 -16.70 0.61 -21.91
C LEU A 106 -15.39 0.81 -22.66
N GLY A 107 -14.88 -0.27 -23.23
CA GLY A 107 -13.64 -0.27 -23.98
C GLY A 107 -12.42 -0.58 -23.12
N THR A 108 -11.30 -0.01 -23.47
CA THR A 108 -10.01 -0.27 -22.83
C THR A 108 -9.68 0.79 -21.79
N ASN A 109 -9.58 0.39 -20.54
CA ASN A 109 -9.21 1.22 -19.40
C ASN A 109 -7.75 0.93 -19.07
N ALA A 110 -6.85 1.89 -19.29
CA ALA A 110 -5.42 1.70 -19.08
C ALA A 110 -5.10 1.68 -17.57
N VAL A 111 -4.32 0.70 -17.16
CA VAL A 111 -3.84 0.54 -15.79
C VAL A 111 -2.33 0.70 -15.75
N THR A 112 -1.84 1.59 -14.88
CA THR A 112 -0.43 1.72 -14.53
C THR A 112 -0.24 1.31 -13.09
N VAL A 113 0.69 0.42 -12.81
CA VAL A 113 1.07 0.02 -11.45
C VAL A 113 2.36 0.72 -11.08
N GLY A 114 2.34 1.45 -9.98
CA GLY A 114 3.50 2.19 -9.49
C GLY A 114 4.50 1.28 -8.79
N GLY A 115 5.76 1.35 -9.18
CA GLY A 115 6.84 0.66 -8.49
C GLY A 115 7.12 1.26 -7.11
N GLY A 116 7.66 0.46 -6.21
CA GLY A 116 8.20 0.92 -4.93
C GLY A 116 9.37 1.89 -5.11
N GLY A 117 9.57 2.77 -4.13
CA GLY A 117 10.71 3.67 -4.09
C GLY A 117 11.99 2.93 -3.73
N ASN A 118 13.10 3.33 -4.33
CA ASN A 118 14.40 2.72 -4.02
C ASN A 118 14.88 3.10 -2.61
N ALA A 119 15.57 2.17 -1.97
CA ALA A 119 16.31 2.44 -0.74
C ALA A 119 17.36 3.54 -0.94
N ALA A 120 17.70 4.23 0.13
CA ALA A 120 18.79 5.18 0.12
C ALA A 120 20.10 4.50 -0.30
N PRO A 121 20.81 5.01 -1.34
CA PRO A 121 22.06 4.42 -1.80
C PRO A 121 23.18 4.57 -0.76
N TRP A 122 24.22 3.74 -0.87
CA TRP A 122 25.42 3.84 -0.03
C TRP A 122 26.25 5.08 -0.42
N PRO A 123 26.50 6.04 0.48
CA PRO A 123 27.22 7.26 0.16
C PRO A 123 28.74 7.07 -0.02
N GLY A 124 29.27 5.87 0.20
CA GLY A 124 30.69 5.56 0.00
C GLY A 124 31.64 5.99 1.13
N ALA A 125 31.23 6.83 2.07
CA ALA A 125 32.01 7.26 3.23
C ALA A 125 31.09 7.41 4.46
N ALA A 126 31.63 7.07 5.63
CA ALA A 126 31.01 7.41 6.92
C ALA A 126 30.92 8.95 7.03
N ASP A 127 29.92 9.46 7.70
CA ASP A 127 29.74 10.89 8.01
C ASP A 127 29.33 11.82 6.84
N GLN A 128 29.04 11.30 5.65
CA GLN A 128 28.43 12.12 4.62
C GLN A 128 26.92 12.26 4.87
N PRO A 129 26.31 13.42 4.52
CA PRO A 129 24.87 13.57 4.56
C PRO A 129 24.24 12.41 3.76
N GLY A 130 23.41 11.59 4.43
CA GLY A 130 22.75 10.47 3.77
C GLY A 130 21.75 10.97 2.73
N THR A 131 21.62 10.26 1.63
CA THR A 131 20.47 10.43 0.72
C THR A 131 19.25 9.78 1.33
N PRO A 132 18.06 10.41 1.30
CA PRO A 132 16.82 9.76 1.70
C PRO A 132 16.49 8.60 0.75
N GLY A 133 15.63 7.70 1.18
CA GLY A 133 14.95 6.79 0.28
C GLY A 133 14.12 7.57 -0.74
N SER A 134 13.90 6.98 -1.91
CA SER A 134 13.05 7.59 -2.93
C SER A 134 11.57 7.40 -2.61
N ASP A 135 10.75 8.33 -3.08
CA ASP A 135 9.30 8.16 -3.06
C ASP A 135 8.89 7.00 -3.96
N GLY A 136 7.81 6.29 -3.62
CA GLY A 136 7.15 5.33 -4.48
C GLY A 136 6.45 6.01 -5.65
N ASN A 137 6.13 5.24 -6.67
CA ASN A 137 5.42 5.74 -7.85
C ASN A 137 3.91 5.62 -7.72
N ASN A 138 3.19 6.45 -8.46
CA ASN A 138 1.74 6.45 -8.49
C ASN A 138 1.18 5.25 -9.27
N THR A 139 0.10 4.68 -8.75
CA THR A 139 -0.72 3.70 -9.46
C THR A 139 -1.97 4.38 -9.99
N THR A 140 -2.33 4.14 -11.26
CA THR A 140 -3.42 4.87 -11.91
C THR A 140 -4.27 3.93 -12.76
N ILE A 141 -5.58 4.14 -12.76
CA ILE A 141 -6.49 3.63 -13.78
C ILE A 141 -7.09 4.80 -14.55
N THR A 142 -7.07 4.72 -15.90
CA THR A 142 -7.61 5.73 -16.80
C THR A 142 -8.85 5.19 -17.49
N PHE A 143 -9.98 5.85 -17.30
CA PHE A 143 -11.24 5.52 -17.95
C PHE A 143 -11.42 6.39 -19.18
N PRO A 144 -11.69 5.77 -20.35
CA PRO A 144 -11.95 6.51 -21.60
C PRO A 144 -13.33 7.18 -21.55
N GLY A 145 -13.50 8.18 -22.37
CA GLY A 145 -14.78 8.90 -22.53
C GLY A 145 -14.59 10.21 -23.25
N SER A 146 -15.66 10.96 -23.47
CA SER A 146 -15.60 12.32 -24.03
C SER A 146 -14.80 13.27 -23.10
N THR A 147 -14.78 12.97 -21.80
CA THR A 147 -13.91 13.60 -20.81
C THR A 147 -13.25 12.46 -20.02
N PRO A 148 -12.05 12.00 -20.47
CA PRO A 148 -11.36 10.92 -19.78
C PRO A 148 -11.00 11.36 -18.35
N TYR A 149 -11.11 10.44 -17.37
CA TYR A 149 -10.73 10.70 -16.00
C TYR A 149 -9.81 9.61 -15.46
N ASN A 150 -8.95 10.00 -14.54
CA ASN A 150 -7.99 9.12 -13.90
C ASN A 150 -8.31 8.97 -12.42
N ILE A 151 -8.23 7.75 -11.90
CA ILE A 151 -8.17 7.49 -10.48
C ILE A 151 -6.71 7.16 -10.17
N THR A 152 -6.10 7.95 -9.28
CA THR A 152 -4.67 7.83 -8.94
C THR A 152 -4.50 7.61 -7.45
N ALA A 153 -3.78 6.56 -7.10
CA ALA A 153 -3.22 6.36 -5.77
C ALA A 153 -1.75 6.79 -5.78
N ASN A 154 -1.40 7.76 -4.94
CA ASN A 154 -0.04 8.30 -4.87
C ASN A 154 0.92 7.30 -4.24
N GLY A 155 2.17 7.31 -4.68
CA GLY A 155 3.25 6.59 -4.03
C GLY A 155 3.54 7.11 -2.62
N GLY A 156 4.11 6.29 -1.76
CA GLY A 156 4.54 6.64 -0.40
C GLY A 156 5.81 7.48 -0.39
N GLY A 157 5.98 8.30 0.64
CA GLY A 157 7.19 9.11 0.83
C GLY A 157 8.39 8.29 1.28
N GLY A 158 9.59 8.60 0.77
CA GLY A 158 10.84 7.96 1.20
C GLY A 158 11.18 8.27 2.65
N GLY A 159 11.91 7.37 3.32
CA GLY A 159 12.44 7.59 4.66
C GLY A 159 13.61 8.60 4.65
N GLN A 160 13.66 9.53 5.61
CA GLN A 160 14.74 10.48 5.74
C GLN A 160 16.03 9.80 6.19
N ALA A 161 17.15 10.17 5.60
CA ALA A 161 18.49 9.76 6.03
C ALA A 161 19.13 10.78 6.98
N ASN A 162 20.27 10.37 7.59
CA ASN A 162 21.07 11.26 8.44
C ASN A 162 21.44 12.56 7.70
N ASN A 163 21.11 13.70 8.28
CA ASN A 163 21.39 15.04 7.72
C ASN A 163 20.94 15.27 6.28
N GLY A 164 20.11 14.36 5.73
CA GLY A 164 19.55 14.49 4.39
C GLY A 164 18.35 15.43 4.32
N PRO A 165 17.95 15.83 3.11
CA PRO A 165 16.74 16.58 2.91
C PRO A 165 15.51 15.77 3.37
N HIS A 166 14.45 16.49 3.74
CA HIS A 166 13.18 15.83 4.02
C HIS A 166 12.62 15.21 2.75
N PRO A 167 12.10 13.96 2.83
CA PRO A 167 11.40 13.39 1.71
C PRO A 167 10.17 14.25 1.40
N THR A 168 9.89 14.41 0.13
CA THR A 168 8.67 15.04 -0.36
C THR A 168 7.50 14.10 -0.07
N GLY A 169 6.41 14.61 0.46
CA GLY A 169 5.26 13.77 0.83
C GLY A 169 4.66 13.06 -0.37
N GLY A 170 4.40 11.79 -0.18
CA GLY A 170 3.65 10.92 -1.07
C GLY A 170 2.28 10.55 -0.52
N GLY A 171 1.85 9.32 -0.73
CA GLY A 171 0.65 8.74 -0.14
C GLY A 171 0.68 8.85 1.38
N SER A 172 1.52 8.08 2.05
CA SER A 172 1.87 8.28 3.47
C SER A 172 3.26 8.86 3.59
N GLY A 173 3.50 9.69 4.62
CA GLY A 173 4.82 10.32 4.83
C GLY A 173 5.88 9.33 5.29
N GLY A 174 7.12 9.48 4.82
CA GLY A 174 8.27 8.77 5.35
C GLY A 174 8.62 9.20 6.77
N GLY A 175 9.31 8.34 7.53
CA GLY A 175 9.79 8.65 8.87
C GLY A 175 10.94 9.65 8.86
N ALA A 176 11.04 10.47 9.88
CA ALA A 176 12.06 11.50 10.03
C ALA A 176 13.30 11.00 10.80
N TYR A 177 14.44 11.63 10.54
CA TYR A 177 15.69 11.51 11.30
C TYR A 177 16.09 12.87 11.88
N ASN A 178 16.69 12.87 13.07
CA ASN A 178 17.21 14.12 13.66
C ASN A 178 18.62 13.95 14.24
N SER A 179 19.55 14.74 13.72
CA SER A 179 20.93 14.84 14.18
C SER A 179 21.21 16.02 15.12
N GLY A 180 20.24 16.38 15.99
CA GLY A 180 20.41 17.48 16.96
C GLY A 180 19.84 18.84 16.56
N GLY A 181 19.07 18.89 15.47
CA GLY A 181 18.27 20.06 15.07
C GLY A 181 16.90 20.07 15.78
N PRO A 182 16.06 21.10 15.52
CA PRO A 182 14.69 21.13 16.02
C PRO A 182 13.90 19.91 15.50
N GLU A 183 12.94 19.45 16.28
CA GLU A 183 12.09 18.30 15.94
C GLU A 183 11.48 18.51 14.55
N VAL A 184 11.75 17.56 13.65
CA VAL A 184 11.32 17.65 12.26
C VAL A 184 10.06 16.84 12.09
N THR A 185 8.99 17.50 11.70
CA THR A 185 7.71 16.86 11.44
C THR A 185 7.76 16.13 10.10
N ALA A 186 7.43 14.83 10.08
CA ALA A 186 7.26 14.12 8.84
C ALA A 186 6.22 14.81 7.95
N THR A 187 6.47 14.85 6.65
CA THR A 187 5.59 15.53 5.71
C THR A 187 4.21 14.86 5.70
N ALA A 188 3.17 15.67 5.79
CA ALA A 188 1.81 15.18 5.65
C ALA A 188 1.59 14.65 4.21
N PRO A 189 0.85 13.55 4.05
CA PRO A 189 0.57 13.01 2.73
C PRO A 189 -0.28 13.98 1.91
N THR A 190 -0.01 14.04 0.62
CA THR A 190 -0.92 14.67 -0.33
C THR A 190 -1.98 13.66 -0.74
N THR A 191 -3.25 13.99 -0.52
CA THR A 191 -4.35 13.11 -0.92
C THR A 191 -4.67 13.29 -2.40
N SER A 192 -4.78 12.21 -3.14
CA SER A 192 -5.31 12.13 -4.49
C SER A 192 -6.06 10.80 -4.65
N PRO A 193 -7.15 10.70 -5.35
CA PRO A 193 -7.65 11.63 -6.35
C PRO A 193 -8.53 12.73 -5.77
N SER A 194 -8.78 13.76 -6.60
CA SER A 194 -9.87 14.69 -6.27
C SER A 194 -11.19 13.88 -6.18
N PRO A 195 -11.95 13.99 -5.08
CA PRO A 195 -13.27 13.37 -4.99
C PRO A 195 -14.20 13.75 -6.15
N ALA A 196 -13.99 14.91 -6.78
CA ALA A 196 -14.75 15.37 -7.92
C ALA A 196 -14.65 14.43 -9.12
N ALA A 197 -13.49 13.88 -9.44
CA ALA A 197 -13.32 12.99 -10.60
C ALA A 197 -14.16 11.70 -10.51
N ILE A 198 -14.45 11.22 -9.30
CA ILE A 198 -15.26 10.02 -9.09
C ILE A 198 -16.73 10.37 -8.92
N THR A 199 -17.06 11.50 -8.32
CA THR A 199 -18.43 12.03 -8.24
C THR A 199 -18.96 12.42 -9.61
N ASP A 200 -18.13 12.99 -10.49
CA ASP A 200 -18.53 13.31 -11.87
C ASP A 200 -18.85 12.06 -12.70
N ALA A 201 -18.25 10.91 -12.37
CA ALA A 201 -18.59 9.61 -12.95
C ALA A 201 -19.79 8.93 -12.26
N GLY A 202 -20.42 9.56 -11.27
CA GLY A 202 -21.54 8.99 -10.50
C GLY A 202 -21.11 7.93 -9.47
N GLY A 203 -19.79 7.75 -9.24
CA GLY A 203 -19.25 6.76 -8.31
C GLY A 203 -19.11 7.28 -6.88
N LYS A 204 -18.87 6.36 -5.95
CA LYS A 204 -18.51 6.67 -4.56
C LYS A 204 -17.01 6.43 -4.39
N SER A 205 -16.29 7.48 -3.97
CA SER A 205 -14.90 7.40 -3.56
C SER A 205 -14.80 7.22 -2.06
N TYR A 206 -14.00 6.26 -1.62
CA TYR A 206 -13.56 6.15 -0.24
C TYR A 206 -12.04 6.33 -0.25
N GLN A 207 -11.60 7.54 0.09
CA GLN A 207 -10.19 7.79 0.34
C GLN A 207 -9.90 7.49 1.80
N ASN A 208 -8.91 6.63 2.04
CA ASN A 208 -8.29 6.59 3.36
C ASN A 208 -7.20 7.65 3.41
N PRO A 209 -7.26 8.56 4.38
CA PRO A 209 -6.20 9.53 4.57
C PRO A 209 -4.93 8.76 4.89
N SER A 210 -3.91 8.98 4.09
CA SER A 210 -2.57 8.54 4.39
C SER A 210 -2.08 9.29 5.63
N CYS A 211 -1.25 8.65 6.44
CA CYS A 211 -0.80 9.21 7.70
C CYS A 211 0.66 9.68 7.62
N PRO A 212 1.05 10.70 8.40
CA PRO A 212 2.45 11.13 8.49
C PRO A 212 3.32 10.04 9.10
N GLY A 213 4.61 10.05 8.76
CA GLY A 213 5.62 9.25 9.45
C GLY A 213 5.89 9.75 10.85
N GLY A 214 6.56 8.92 11.65
CA GLY A 214 6.95 9.24 13.02
C GLY A 214 8.17 10.16 13.09
N ASN A 215 8.31 10.87 14.22
CA ASN A 215 9.45 11.73 14.53
C ASN A 215 10.47 11.02 15.45
N PRO A 216 11.72 11.48 15.53
CA PRO A 216 12.66 11.05 16.57
C PRO A 216 12.18 11.49 17.97
N THR A 217 12.63 10.83 19.02
CA THR A 217 12.22 11.15 20.41
C THR A 217 12.88 12.40 20.98
N SER A 218 14.09 12.73 20.52
CA SER A 218 14.87 13.86 21.05
C SER A 218 15.97 14.26 20.08
N PRO A 219 16.39 15.53 20.09
CA PRO A 219 17.57 15.98 19.39
C PRO A 219 18.79 15.12 19.78
N GLY A 220 19.53 14.63 18.79
CA GLY A 220 20.74 13.82 18.99
C GLY A 220 20.50 12.34 19.26
N SER A 221 19.27 11.85 19.15
CA SER A 221 18.97 10.42 19.22
C SER A 221 19.27 9.73 17.89
N PRO A 222 20.17 8.72 17.82
CA PRO A 222 20.52 8.05 16.59
C PRO A 222 19.50 6.98 16.18
N ALA A 223 18.20 7.26 16.27
CA ALA A 223 17.14 6.37 15.80
C ALA A 223 16.05 7.14 15.07
N GLY A 224 15.60 6.58 13.95
CA GLY A 224 14.60 7.17 13.08
C GLY A 224 13.16 6.88 13.51
N GLY A 225 12.23 7.69 13.04
CA GLY A 225 10.79 7.46 13.14
C GLY A 225 10.29 6.48 12.07
N GLY A 226 9.25 5.71 12.36
CA GLY A 226 8.62 4.80 11.40
C GLY A 226 7.85 5.56 10.31
N GLY A 227 7.74 5.00 9.11
CA GLY A 227 6.91 5.53 8.03
C GLY A 227 5.41 5.42 8.35
N GLY A 228 4.61 6.32 7.81
CA GLY A 228 3.15 6.27 7.93
C GLY A 228 2.55 5.12 7.10
N GLY A 229 1.47 4.51 7.59
CA GLY A 229 0.65 3.55 6.84
C GLY A 229 -0.70 4.16 6.46
N ALA A 230 -1.46 3.51 5.57
CA ALA A 230 -2.77 4.00 5.16
C ALA A 230 -3.79 4.00 6.31
N GLY A 231 -3.62 3.17 7.32
CA GLY A 231 -4.51 3.04 8.47
C GLY A 231 -3.98 3.68 9.75
N GLY A 232 -2.74 4.18 9.78
CA GLY A 232 -2.17 4.75 11.02
C GLY A 232 -0.86 5.51 10.81
N VAL A 233 -0.59 6.40 11.74
CA VAL A 233 0.65 7.19 11.79
C VAL A 233 1.85 6.30 12.14
N GLY A 234 3.01 6.62 11.58
CA GLY A 234 4.29 6.05 12.00
C GLY A 234 4.63 6.45 13.42
N GLN A 235 5.27 5.56 14.17
CA GLN A 235 5.62 5.81 15.56
C GLN A 235 6.95 6.54 15.68
N LYS A 236 7.06 7.30 16.79
CA LYS A 236 8.33 7.93 17.17
C LYS A 236 9.37 6.87 17.55
N ALA A 237 10.66 7.19 17.32
CA ALA A 237 11.74 6.41 17.91
C ALA A 237 11.60 6.34 19.44
N GLY A 238 12.06 5.22 20.02
CA GLY A 238 12.00 5.04 21.46
C GLY A 238 10.68 4.55 22.06
N ASN A 239 9.77 4.06 21.23
CA ASN A 239 8.52 3.35 21.56
C ASN A 239 7.75 3.86 22.79
N PRO A 240 6.51 4.38 22.66
CA PRO A 240 5.66 4.74 23.81
C PRO A 240 5.28 3.47 24.59
N GLY A 241 5.88 3.23 25.74
CA GLY A 241 5.70 2.04 26.57
C GLY A 241 7.01 1.37 26.97
N GLN A 242 8.10 1.72 26.34
CA GLN A 242 9.45 1.49 26.83
C GLN A 242 10.03 2.84 27.23
N PRO A 243 9.94 3.27 28.49
CA PRO A 243 10.65 4.46 28.91
C PRO A 243 12.13 4.22 28.59
N ASN A 244 12.74 5.13 27.80
CA ASN A 244 14.18 5.14 27.52
C ASN A 244 14.96 5.29 28.82
N ALA A 245 14.92 4.26 29.66
CA ALA A 245 15.69 4.20 30.89
C ALA A 245 17.19 3.99 30.62
N ASN A 246 17.54 3.66 29.38
CA ASN A 246 18.93 3.46 28.99
C ASN A 246 19.27 4.35 27.77
N PRO A 247 20.01 5.45 27.96
CA PRO A 247 20.44 6.33 26.88
C PRO A 247 21.36 5.65 25.86
N THR A 248 21.78 4.40 26.12
CA THR A 248 22.65 3.61 25.25
C THR A 248 21.90 2.73 24.25
N VAL A 249 20.58 2.60 24.38
CA VAL A 249 19.74 1.80 23.44
C VAL A 249 18.63 2.67 22.84
N GLN A 250 18.69 2.83 21.56
CA GLN A 250 17.72 3.61 20.79
C GLN A 250 16.95 2.67 19.85
N VAL A 251 15.67 2.47 20.12
CA VAL A 251 14.79 1.64 19.28
C VAL A 251 14.19 2.50 18.17
N GLY A 252 14.26 2.01 16.93
CA GLY A 252 13.61 2.66 15.80
C GLY A 252 12.09 2.69 15.95
N GLY A 253 11.44 3.72 15.44
CA GLY A 253 9.97 3.85 15.45
C GLY A 253 9.32 2.77 14.57
N ASN A 254 8.18 2.22 15.02
CA ASN A 254 7.42 1.28 14.22
C ASN A 254 6.67 1.99 13.08
N GLY A 255 6.47 1.29 11.98
CA GLY A 255 5.64 1.74 10.89
C GLY A 255 4.17 1.86 11.29
N GLY A 256 3.45 2.73 10.61
CA GLY A 256 2.01 2.90 10.74
C GLY A 256 1.23 1.70 10.18
N ALA A 257 0.08 1.42 10.76
CA ALA A 257 -0.77 0.31 10.34
C ALA A 257 -1.27 0.47 8.90
N GLY A 258 -1.43 -0.65 8.18
CA GLY A 258 -2.18 -0.70 6.94
C GLY A 258 -3.69 -0.60 7.17
N GLN A 259 -4.44 -0.43 6.07
CA GLN A 259 -5.89 -0.28 6.09
C GLN A 259 -6.58 -1.58 5.62
N PRO A 260 -7.62 -2.07 6.34
CA PRO A 260 -8.33 -3.27 5.95
C PRO A 260 -9.40 -3.03 4.89
N PHE A 261 -9.49 -3.96 3.91
CA PHE A 261 -10.51 -4.04 2.87
C PHE A 261 -10.99 -5.50 2.73
N PRO A 262 -11.96 -5.94 3.55
CA PRO A 262 -12.36 -7.36 3.62
C PRO A 262 -12.82 -7.96 2.28
N GLY A 263 -13.35 -7.13 1.38
CA GLY A 263 -13.72 -7.56 0.02
C GLY A 263 -12.54 -7.92 -0.89
N PHE A 264 -11.30 -7.67 -0.43
CA PHE A 264 -10.05 -7.91 -1.15
C PHE A 264 -9.06 -8.73 -0.29
N ALA A 265 -9.56 -9.60 0.57
CA ALA A 265 -8.78 -10.43 1.47
C ALA A 265 -7.83 -11.39 0.76
N GLY A 266 -6.65 -11.61 1.33
CA GLY A 266 -5.62 -12.49 0.75
C GLY A 266 -6.09 -13.88 0.34
N PRO A 267 -6.89 -14.60 1.14
CA PRO A 267 -7.42 -15.90 0.78
C PRO A 267 -8.31 -15.96 -0.47
N LEU A 268 -8.82 -14.82 -0.95
CA LEU A 268 -9.58 -14.74 -2.21
C LEU A 268 -8.70 -14.90 -3.45
N PHE A 269 -7.37 -14.82 -3.30
CA PHE A 269 -6.38 -14.81 -4.38
C PHE A 269 -5.36 -15.95 -4.23
N PRO A 270 -5.77 -17.22 -4.40
CA PRO A 270 -4.91 -18.38 -4.15
C PRO A 270 -3.69 -18.47 -5.07
N THR A 271 -3.70 -17.75 -6.19
CA THR A 271 -2.59 -17.69 -7.16
C THR A 271 -1.56 -16.60 -6.84
N MET A 272 -1.86 -15.67 -5.90
CA MET A 272 -0.87 -14.72 -5.41
C MET A 272 0.15 -15.41 -4.49
N PRO A 273 1.37 -14.87 -4.36
CA PRO A 273 2.39 -15.41 -3.46
C PRO A 273 1.89 -15.59 -2.02
N THR A 274 2.38 -16.63 -1.33
CA THR A 274 1.91 -16.98 0.02
C THR A 274 2.24 -15.91 1.06
N ASP A 275 3.36 -15.22 0.92
CA ASP A 275 3.75 -14.07 1.75
C ASP A 275 2.81 -12.88 1.55
N TRP A 276 2.40 -12.61 0.30
CA TRP A 276 1.38 -11.61 -0.01
C TRP A 276 0.03 -11.95 0.64
N GLN A 277 -0.43 -13.22 0.52
CA GLN A 277 -1.65 -13.68 1.16
C GLN A 277 -1.58 -13.56 2.70
N ALA A 278 -0.42 -13.86 3.28
CA ALA A 278 -0.20 -13.75 4.72
C ALA A 278 -0.17 -12.28 5.20
N ALA A 279 0.44 -11.37 4.42
CA ALA A 279 0.52 -9.95 4.75
C ALA A 279 -0.83 -9.24 4.63
N THR A 280 -1.61 -9.55 3.59
CA THR A 280 -2.96 -9.01 3.40
C THR A 280 -3.99 -9.67 4.30
N GLY A 281 -3.78 -10.94 4.65
CA GLY A 281 -4.57 -11.69 5.62
C GLY A 281 -6.06 -11.81 5.30
N PRO A 282 -6.87 -12.30 6.26
CA PRO A 282 -8.30 -12.54 6.06
C PRO A 282 -9.12 -11.24 6.00
N THR A 283 -8.56 -10.12 6.34
CA THR A 283 -9.21 -8.81 6.34
C THR A 283 -8.76 -7.90 5.20
N GLY A 284 -7.84 -8.36 4.32
CA GLY A 284 -7.34 -7.58 3.19
C GLY A 284 -6.63 -6.31 3.62
N ILE A 285 -5.57 -6.41 4.44
CA ILE A 285 -4.81 -5.25 4.90
C ILE A 285 -3.78 -4.87 3.85
N PHE A 286 -3.73 -3.58 3.48
CA PHE A 286 -2.81 -3.02 2.51
C PHE A 286 -2.13 -1.77 3.02
N ALA A 287 -1.02 -1.40 2.41
CA ALA A 287 -0.32 -0.15 2.59
C ALA A 287 0.13 0.09 4.05
N GLY A 288 0.88 -0.86 4.61
CA GLY A 288 1.57 -0.70 5.89
C GLY A 288 2.83 0.14 5.76
N GLY A 289 3.08 1.06 6.71
CA GLY A 289 4.32 1.84 6.76
C GLY A 289 5.50 1.00 7.27
N ALA A 290 6.73 1.42 7.00
CA ALA A 290 7.91 0.69 7.41
C ALA A 290 8.47 1.11 8.76
N GLY A 291 9.16 0.19 9.41
CA GLY A 291 9.95 0.47 10.61
C GLY A 291 11.23 1.24 10.30
N ALA A 292 11.70 2.01 11.27
CA ALA A 292 12.94 2.78 11.20
C ALA A 292 14.14 2.03 11.75
N GLY A 293 15.34 2.49 11.38
CA GLY A 293 16.59 1.99 11.93
C GLY A 293 16.77 2.34 13.41
N GLY A 294 17.24 1.36 14.21
CA GLY A 294 17.58 1.52 15.62
C GLY A 294 19.08 1.42 15.87
N HIS A 295 19.60 2.08 16.91
CA HIS A 295 20.99 2.08 17.31
C HIS A 295 21.16 1.74 18.80
N GLY A 296 22.20 0.98 19.15
CA GLY A 296 22.55 0.71 20.55
C GLY A 296 24.03 0.64 20.79
N THR A 297 24.48 1.14 21.93
CA THR A 297 25.84 0.95 22.45
C THR A 297 25.72 0.07 23.70
N GLY A 298 26.16 -1.19 23.60
CA GLY A 298 26.13 -2.16 24.71
C GLY A 298 25.71 -3.58 24.28
N PRO A 299 25.72 -4.55 25.18
CA PRO A 299 25.48 -5.96 24.88
C PRO A 299 23.99 -6.29 24.61
N VAL A 300 23.15 -5.32 24.39
CA VAL A 300 21.72 -5.51 24.08
C VAL A 300 21.50 -5.37 22.58
N THR A 301 20.79 -6.30 21.99
CA THR A 301 20.40 -6.24 20.58
C THR A 301 19.49 -5.03 20.35
N PRO A 302 19.93 -4.00 19.64
CA PRO A 302 19.06 -2.89 19.28
C PRO A 302 18.09 -3.36 18.20
N ASN A 303 16.83 -3.12 18.44
CA ASN A 303 15.78 -3.51 17.52
C ASN A 303 15.46 -2.35 16.58
N GLY A 304 15.48 -2.60 15.27
CA GLY A 304 14.79 -1.76 14.32
C GLY A 304 13.28 -1.73 14.62
N GLY A 305 12.60 -0.68 14.19
CA GLY A 305 11.15 -0.58 14.30
C GLY A 305 10.47 -1.70 13.50
N LEU A 306 9.34 -2.21 14.01
CA LEU A 306 8.54 -3.20 13.29
C LEU A 306 7.86 -2.56 12.07
N GLY A 307 7.67 -3.33 11.00
CA GLY A 307 6.80 -2.94 9.90
C GLY A 307 5.34 -2.78 10.36
N GLY A 308 4.60 -1.93 9.69
CA GLY A 308 3.23 -1.57 10.07
C GLY A 308 2.27 -2.74 10.08
N GLY A 309 1.59 -2.91 11.23
CA GLY A 309 0.67 -4.01 11.48
C GLY A 309 1.34 -5.15 12.26
N VAL A 310 1.12 -5.12 13.52
CA VAL A 310 1.53 -6.03 14.59
C VAL A 310 2.08 -7.40 14.19
N LYS A 311 3.40 -7.57 14.24
CA LYS A 311 4.03 -8.82 14.64
C LYS A 311 4.91 -8.54 15.86
N THR A 312 4.76 -9.33 16.88
CA THR A 312 5.33 -9.15 18.21
C THR A 312 6.79 -9.60 18.34
N GLU A 313 7.45 -10.00 17.26
CA GLU A 313 8.79 -10.56 17.28
C GLU A 313 9.81 -9.64 16.57
N PRO A 314 10.92 -9.33 17.20
CA PRO A 314 12.08 -8.71 16.56
C PRO A 314 12.58 -9.57 15.39
N GLY A 315 12.75 -8.99 14.21
CA GLY A 315 13.23 -9.69 13.02
C GLY A 315 12.14 -10.30 12.13
N ALA A 316 10.85 -10.05 12.41
CA ALA A 316 9.79 -10.38 11.46
C ALA A 316 9.96 -9.60 10.17
N SER A 317 10.01 -10.29 9.02
CA SER A 317 10.38 -9.73 7.72
C SER A 317 9.43 -8.66 7.20
N THR A 318 8.12 -8.79 7.44
CA THR A 318 7.10 -7.82 6.97
C THR A 318 5.94 -7.73 7.95
N GLY A 319 5.33 -6.54 8.05
CA GLY A 319 4.10 -6.32 8.83
C GLY A 319 2.83 -6.62 8.02
N ALA A 320 1.67 -6.56 8.67
CA ALA A 320 0.38 -6.61 7.99
C ALA A 320 0.24 -5.40 7.05
N GLY A 321 -0.17 -5.64 5.80
CA GLY A 321 -0.16 -4.63 4.75
C GLY A 321 1.21 -4.40 4.12
N GLY A 322 2.20 -5.28 4.38
CA GLY A 322 3.46 -5.36 3.63
C GLY A 322 4.56 -4.39 4.03
N GLY A 323 4.43 -3.61 5.11
CA GLY A 323 5.50 -2.72 5.56
C GLY A 323 6.75 -3.48 6.05
N GLY A 324 7.94 -3.09 5.59
CA GLY A 324 9.22 -3.71 5.97
C GLY A 324 9.68 -3.32 7.38
N ALA A 325 10.38 -4.21 8.08
CA ALA A 325 10.99 -3.90 9.37
C ALA A 325 12.29 -3.07 9.19
N GLY A 326 12.58 -2.20 10.14
CA GLY A 326 13.85 -1.46 10.17
C GLY A 326 15.04 -2.31 10.62
N GLY A 327 16.25 -1.87 10.23
CA GLY A 327 17.49 -2.51 10.63
C GLY A 327 17.90 -2.19 12.07
N GLY A 328 18.69 -3.03 12.69
CA GLY A 328 19.26 -2.87 14.02
C GLY A 328 20.78 -2.82 14.00
N TYR A 329 21.41 -2.03 14.85
CA TYR A 329 22.86 -1.95 15.05
C TYR A 329 23.24 -2.07 16.50
N ALA A 330 24.21 -2.94 16.87
CA ALA A 330 24.79 -3.09 18.19
C ALA A 330 26.29 -2.79 18.14
N SER A 331 26.79 -1.93 19.04
CA SER A 331 28.21 -1.66 19.26
C SER A 331 28.62 -2.18 20.66
N PRO A 332 29.76 -2.88 20.84
CA PRO A 332 30.90 -3.02 19.92
C PRO A 332 30.89 -4.24 18.99
N GLU A 333 29.88 -5.06 19.03
CA GLU A 333 29.83 -6.27 18.19
C GLU A 333 29.21 -6.00 16.82
N PRO A 334 29.72 -6.66 15.75
CA PRO A 334 29.30 -6.38 14.36
C PRO A 334 27.97 -7.07 14.01
N THR A 335 27.04 -7.22 14.93
CA THR A 335 25.71 -7.74 14.64
C THR A 335 24.78 -6.62 14.19
N SER A 336 24.97 -6.21 12.96
CA SER A 336 24.08 -5.24 12.32
C SER A 336 23.15 -5.96 11.34
N THR A 337 21.86 -5.61 11.35
CA THR A 337 20.86 -6.11 10.41
C THR A 337 20.38 -4.99 9.50
N SER A 338 20.25 -5.28 8.22
CA SER A 338 19.62 -4.37 7.26
C SER A 338 18.11 -4.28 7.51
N GLY A 339 17.49 -3.19 7.06
CA GLY A 339 16.04 -3.12 6.96
C GLY A 339 15.51 -4.16 5.97
N ASN A 340 14.23 -4.48 6.07
CA ASN A 340 13.54 -5.36 5.14
C ASN A 340 12.76 -4.57 4.11
N ALA A 341 12.66 -5.09 2.89
CA ALA A 341 11.86 -4.47 1.85
C ALA A 341 10.37 -4.45 2.21
N GLY A 342 9.68 -3.46 1.70
CA GLY A 342 8.23 -3.51 1.58
C GLY A 342 7.82 -4.68 0.67
N LEU A 343 6.69 -5.29 0.95
CA LEU A 343 6.21 -6.41 0.14
C LEU A 343 5.55 -5.90 -1.13
N ASP A 344 5.98 -6.43 -2.27
CA ASP A 344 5.43 -6.07 -3.58
C ASP A 344 3.91 -6.32 -3.66
N ASN A 345 3.25 -5.48 -4.43
CA ASN A 345 1.80 -5.51 -4.66
C ASN A 345 0.95 -5.28 -3.40
N THR A 346 1.54 -4.66 -2.37
CA THR A 346 0.82 -4.21 -1.16
C THR A 346 0.91 -2.70 -0.94
N GLY A 347 1.83 -2.02 -1.63
CA GLY A 347 2.16 -0.61 -1.38
C GLY A 347 2.87 -0.38 -0.05
N GLY A 348 3.48 -1.41 0.54
CA GLY A 348 4.18 -1.32 1.81
C GLY A 348 5.48 -0.53 1.73
N GLY A 349 5.81 0.28 2.75
CA GLY A 349 7.08 1.03 2.81
C GLY A 349 8.30 0.14 3.05
N GLY A 350 9.50 0.56 2.65
CA GLY A 350 10.78 -0.10 2.88
C GLY A 350 11.44 0.29 4.19
N GLY A 351 12.05 -0.67 4.89
CA GLY A 351 12.66 -0.48 6.21
C GLY A 351 13.90 0.42 6.20
N GLY A 352 14.04 1.28 7.22
CA GLY A 352 15.19 2.16 7.39
C GLY A 352 16.44 1.42 7.84
N GLY A 353 17.63 1.88 7.41
CA GLY A 353 18.93 1.35 7.83
C GLY A 353 19.38 1.88 9.17
N ALA A 354 20.06 1.04 9.98
CA ALA A 354 20.47 1.36 11.35
C ALA A 354 21.83 2.02 11.46
N SER A 355 22.78 1.69 10.59
CA SER A 355 24.16 2.19 10.64
C SER A 355 24.72 2.43 9.26
N ASN A 356 26.00 2.86 9.21
CA ASN A 356 26.74 3.04 7.97
C ASN A 356 26.86 1.76 7.16
N ASP A 357 26.94 0.60 7.83
CA ASP A 357 27.20 -0.71 7.21
C ASP A 357 25.90 -1.51 6.93
N THR A 358 24.75 -1.04 7.41
CA THR A 358 23.45 -1.72 7.19
C THR A 358 22.62 -1.03 6.12
N GLY A 359 22.13 -1.81 5.17
CA GLY A 359 21.27 -1.33 4.09
C GLY A 359 19.90 -0.88 4.60
N ALA A 360 19.39 0.18 4.03
CA ALA A 360 17.95 0.41 3.94
C ALA A 360 17.36 -0.51 2.86
N SER A 361 16.05 -0.60 2.76
CA SER A 361 15.39 -1.45 1.77
C SER A 361 14.34 -0.71 0.96
N ASP A 362 14.06 -1.25 -0.23
CA ASP A 362 13.10 -0.68 -1.17
C ASP A 362 11.67 -0.79 -0.63
N GLY A 363 10.81 0.11 -1.07
CA GLY A 363 9.37 0.00 -0.91
C GLY A 363 8.80 -1.10 -1.81
N GLY A 364 7.64 -1.64 -1.45
CA GLY A 364 6.93 -2.61 -2.27
C GLY A 364 6.10 -1.94 -3.37
N ASP A 365 5.89 -2.64 -4.46
CA ASP A 365 5.07 -2.18 -5.57
C ASP A 365 3.60 -1.99 -5.15
N GLY A 366 2.91 -1.14 -5.91
CA GLY A 366 1.47 -0.98 -5.84
C GLY A 366 0.70 -2.14 -6.49
N VAL A 367 -0.61 -2.04 -6.49
CA VAL A 367 -1.51 -3.02 -7.11
C VAL A 367 -2.84 -2.37 -7.50
N VAL A 368 -3.49 -2.89 -8.53
CA VAL A 368 -4.90 -2.60 -8.83
C VAL A 368 -5.68 -3.91 -8.76
N ILE A 369 -6.78 -3.91 -8.01
CA ILE A 369 -7.72 -5.03 -7.93
C ILE A 369 -9.10 -4.50 -8.30
N ILE A 370 -9.73 -5.12 -9.28
CA ILE A 370 -11.09 -4.78 -9.74
C ILE A 370 -11.99 -5.98 -9.54
N ARG A 371 -13.22 -5.77 -9.06
CA ARG A 371 -14.21 -6.83 -8.94
C ARG A 371 -15.60 -6.37 -9.40
N TYR A 372 -16.40 -7.34 -9.81
CA TYR A 372 -17.82 -7.13 -10.14
C TYR A 372 -18.62 -8.41 -9.87
N LEU A 373 -19.94 -8.28 -9.71
CA LEU A 373 -20.84 -9.41 -9.51
C LEU A 373 -20.95 -10.29 -10.76
N VAL A 374 -21.01 -11.62 -10.60
CA VAL A 374 -21.17 -12.65 -11.65
C VAL A 374 -22.33 -13.58 -11.34
#